data_c58085dd69372e2a3a6c2fd5fb95cfa0
#
_entry.id   c58085dd69372e2a3a6c2fd5fb95cfa0
#
_cell.length_a   1.000
_cell.length_b   1.000
_cell.length_c   1.000
_cell.angle_alpha   90.00
_cell.angle_beta   90.00
_cell.angle_gamma   90.00
#
_symmetry.space_group_name_H-M   'P 1'
#
loop_
_entity.id
_entity.type
_entity.pdbx_description
1 polymer ?
#
loop_
_entity_poly.entity_id
_entity_poly.type
_entity_poly.pdbx_seq_one_letter_code
_entity_poly.pdbx_strand_id
1 'polypeptide(L)'
;GGRRAAFARATLDGHWDRRLRKGLVRPDISIDLHGHSLASAHALLEDSLARAVQRGARVMLVVAGRVRPGPHHPPLHGDPRPRGAIRAALPDWLAASDRAHAILATRPAAPAHGGSGAIYVVLRRSGD
;
A
#
# COMPACT_ATOMS: atom_id res chain seq x y z
N GLY A 1 4.40 -3.63 15.10
CA GLY A 1 5.44 -2.90 15.76
C GLY A 1 5.35 -1.40 15.57
N GLY A 2 6.26 -0.70 16.21
CA GLY A 2 6.27 0.76 16.22
C GLY A 2 6.40 1.41 14.85
N ARG A 3 7.16 0.80 13.95
CA ARG A 3 7.38 1.34 12.59
C ARG A 3 6.09 1.36 11.78
N ARG A 4 5.31 0.30 11.86
CA ARG A 4 4.02 0.20 11.19
C ARG A 4 3.07 1.32 11.62
N ALA A 5 2.95 1.54 12.94
CA ALA A 5 2.13 2.59 13.48
C ALA A 5 2.70 3.97 13.13
N ALA A 6 4.03 4.10 13.11
CA ALA A 6 4.69 5.36 12.76
C ALA A 6 4.37 5.79 11.33
N PHE A 7 4.36 4.87 10.37
CA PHE A 7 4.01 5.22 8.98
C PHE A 7 2.59 5.75 8.88
N ALA A 8 1.63 5.08 9.52
CA ALA A 8 0.23 5.49 9.45
C ALA A 8 -0.03 6.83 10.15
N ARG A 9 0.77 7.19 11.16
CA ARG A 9 0.62 8.42 11.92
C ARG A 9 1.60 9.52 11.52
N ALA A 10 2.53 9.23 10.60
CA ALA A 10 3.54 10.20 10.21
C ALA A 10 2.88 11.47 9.69
N THR A 11 3.41 12.60 10.11
CA THR A 11 2.90 13.91 9.70
C THR A 11 3.33 14.22 8.27
N LEU A 12 2.37 14.59 7.45
CA LEU A 12 2.61 15.15 6.13
C LEU A 12 2.12 16.59 6.13
N ASP A 13 2.67 17.41 5.24
CA ASP A 13 2.15 18.75 5.00
C ASP A 13 0.63 18.66 4.81
N GLY A 14 -0.15 19.54 5.47
CA GLY A 14 -1.61 19.47 5.46
C GLY A 14 -2.22 19.61 4.06
N HIS A 15 -1.60 20.42 3.19
CA HIS A 15 -2.03 20.55 1.81
C HIS A 15 -1.82 19.24 1.04
N TRP A 16 -0.67 18.61 1.22
CA TRP A 16 -0.32 17.33 0.63
C TRP A 16 -1.27 16.22 1.08
N ASP A 17 -1.52 16.16 2.39
CA ASP A 17 -2.40 15.15 2.99
C ASP A 17 -3.85 15.29 2.48
N ARG A 18 -4.35 16.53 2.37
CA ARG A 18 -5.69 16.77 1.80
C ARG A 18 -5.78 16.33 0.35
N ARG A 19 -4.75 16.61 -0.44
CA ARG A 19 -4.71 16.20 -1.84
C ARG A 19 -4.72 14.68 -2.00
N LEU A 20 -3.96 13.98 -1.17
CA LEU A 20 -3.99 12.51 -1.15
C LEU A 20 -5.39 12.00 -0.82
N ARG A 21 -5.99 12.53 0.24
CA ARG A 21 -7.31 12.10 0.68
C ARG A 21 -8.38 12.32 -0.37
N LYS A 22 -8.29 13.39 -1.14
CA LYS A 22 -9.23 13.73 -2.20
C LYS A 22 -8.94 13.01 -3.52
N GLY A 23 -7.87 12.26 -3.62
CA GLY A 23 -7.49 11.58 -4.84
C GLY A 23 -6.90 12.49 -5.91
N LEU A 24 -6.39 13.67 -5.51
CA LEU A 24 -5.85 14.67 -6.42
C LEU A 24 -4.35 14.49 -6.69
N VAL A 25 -3.69 13.61 -5.94
CA VAL A 25 -2.29 13.27 -6.20
C VAL A 25 -2.25 12.11 -7.16
N ARG A 26 -1.55 12.28 -8.27
CA ARG A 26 -1.38 11.22 -9.25
C ARG A 26 -0.24 10.32 -8.77
N PRO A 27 -0.49 9.02 -8.53
CA PRO A 27 0.58 8.11 -8.15
C PRO A 27 1.65 8.02 -9.25
N ASP A 28 2.91 8.01 -8.85
CA ASP A 28 4.03 7.84 -9.80
C ASP A 28 4.14 6.40 -10.26
N ILE A 29 3.72 5.46 -9.41
CA ILE A 29 3.71 4.05 -9.73
C ILE A 29 2.49 3.43 -9.05
N SER A 30 1.88 2.47 -9.72
CA SER A 30 0.74 1.71 -9.18
C SER A 30 0.97 0.24 -9.39
N ILE A 31 0.65 -0.54 -8.37
CA ILE A 31 0.70 -2.00 -8.46
C ILE A 31 -0.60 -2.58 -7.94
N ASP A 32 -0.96 -3.73 -8.49
CA ASP A 32 -2.17 -4.44 -8.10
C ASP A 32 -1.79 -5.84 -7.62
N LEU A 33 -2.01 -6.07 -6.35
CA LEU A 33 -1.67 -7.34 -5.68
C LEU A 33 -2.85 -8.29 -5.56
N HIS A 34 -4.05 -7.87 -5.96
CA HIS A 34 -5.21 -8.72 -5.80
C HIS A 34 -5.07 -9.99 -6.64
N GLY A 35 -5.59 -11.09 -6.13
CA GLY A 35 -5.51 -12.39 -6.83
C GLY A 35 -4.18 -13.11 -6.70
N HIS A 36 -3.14 -12.45 -6.21
CA HIS A 36 -1.85 -13.09 -5.95
C HIS A 36 -1.90 -13.95 -4.69
N SER A 37 -1.03 -14.95 -4.61
CA SER A 37 -0.73 -15.59 -3.33
C SER A 37 -0.04 -14.58 -2.42
N LEU A 38 0.00 -14.85 -1.11
CA LEU A 38 0.74 -13.98 -0.19
C LEU A 38 2.21 -13.88 -0.59
N ALA A 39 2.84 -15.01 -0.93
CA ALA A 39 4.24 -15.01 -1.33
C ALA A 39 4.48 -14.20 -2.61
N SER A 40 3.63 -14.36 -3.61
CA SER A 40 3.74 -13.64 -4.87
C SER A 40 3.46 -12.14 -4.69
N ALA A 41 2.46 -11.80 -3.89
CA ALA A 41 2.14 -10.40 -3.58
C ALA A 41 3.30 -9.72 -2.85
N HIS A 42 3.89 -10.40 -1.88
CA HIS A 42 5.04 -9.88 -1.13
C HIS A 42 6.23 -9.63 -2.05
N ALA A 43 6.54 -10.59 -2.92
CA ALA A 43 7.65 -10.44 -3.86
C ALA A 43 7.42 -9.28 -4.83
N LEU A 44 6.19 -9.13 -5.33
CA LEU A 44 5.84 -8.04 -6.24
C LEU A 44 5.94 -6.69 -5.53
N LEU A 45 5.47 -6.61 -4.29
CA LEU A 45 5.57 -5.40 -3.49
C LEU A 45 7.03 -4.98 -3.29
N GLU A 46 7.88 -5.91 -2.88
CA GLU A 46 9.30 -5.62 -2.63
C GLU A 46 10.01 -5.17 -3.91
N ASP A 47 9.76 -5.85 -5.01
CA ASP A 47 10.34 -5.50 -6.30
C ASP A 47 9.88 -4.11 -6.77
N SER A 48 8.59 -3.83 -6.61
CA SER A 48 8.01 -2.54 -7.01
C SER A 48 8.50 -1.41 -6.12
N LEU A 49 8.65 -1.66 -4.82
CA LEU A 49 9.18 -0.67 -3.88
C LEU A 49 10.62 -0.33 -4.22
N ALA A 50 11.44 -1.33 -4.56
CA ALA A 50 12.81 -1.12 -4.99
C ALA A 50 12.88 -0.22 -6.23
N ARG A 51 12.02 -0.50 -7.22
CA ARG A 51 11.96 0.32 -8.43
C ARG A 51 11.47 1.74 -8.16
N ALA A 52 10.48 1.89 -7.28
CA ALA A 52 9.97 3.19 -6.91
C ALA A 52 11.05 4.06 -6.27
N VAL A 53 11.79 3.49 -5.33
CA VAL A 53 12.90 4.20 -4.68
C VAL A 53 13.97 4.57 -5.71
N GLN A 54 14.32 3.65 -6.58
CA GLN A 54 15.34 3.84 -7.62
C GLN A 54 14.98 4.98 -8.58
N ARG A 55 13.70 5.11 -8.91
CA ARG A 55 13.20 6.13 -9.84
C ARG A 55 12.92 7.47 -9.18
N GLY A 56 13.06 7.56 -7.87
CA GLY A 56 12.70 8.77 -7.13
C GLY A 56 11.20 9.02 -7.06
N ALA A 57 10.39 7.98 -7.15
CA ALA A 57 8.94 8.12 -7.02
C ALA A 57 8.56 8.67 -5.65
N ARG A 58 7.54 9.50 -5.60
CA ARG A 58 7.06 10.09 -4.36
C ARG A 58 5.84 9.36 -3.82
N VAL A 59 4.97 8.88 -4.67
CA VAL A 59 3.75 8.20 -4.26
C VAL A 59 3.60 6.89 -5.05
N MET A 60 3.49 5.80 -4.31
CA MET A 60 3.17 4.50 -4.88
C MET A 60 1.77 4.10 -4.41
N LEU A 61 0.90 3.74 -5.34
CA LEU A 61 -0.42 3.20 -5.03
C LEU A 61 -0.32 1.68 -5.02
N VAL A 62 -0.75 1.06 -3.93
CA VAL A 62 -0.78 -0.39 -3.79
C VAL A 62 -2.23 -0.82 -3.64
N VAL A 63 -2.74 -1.49 -4.65
CA VAL A 63 -4.10 -2.03 -4.66
C VAL A 63 -4.03 -3.48 -4.21
N ALA A 64 -4.71 -3.82 -3.12
CA ALA A 64 -4.66 -5.15 -2.54
C ALA A 64 -6.00 -5.91 -2.61
N GLY A 65 -7.03 -5.23 -3.05
CA GLY A 65 -8.39 -5.78 -3.05
C GLY A 65 -9.14 -5.45 -1.78
N ARG A 66 -10.45 -5.41 -1.88
CA ARG A 66 -11.32 -5.05 -0.77
C ARG A 66 -11.84 -6.27 -0.05
N VAL A 67 -12.06 -6.13 1.26
CA VAL A 67 -13.00 -6.98 1.95
C VAL A 67 -14.39 -6.50 1.56
N ARG A 68 -15.15 -7.32 0.84
CA ARG A 68 -16.49 -6.95 0.41
C ARG A 68 -17.44 -7.00 1.60
N PRO A 69 -18.18 -5.92 1.88
CA PRO A 69 -19.30 -6.01 2.80
C PRO A 69 -20.38 -6.87 2.16
N GLY A 70 -21.07 -7.68 2.97
CA GLY A 70 -22.18 -8.50 2.49
C GLY A 70 -22.00 -9.99 2.70
N PRO A 71 -22.92 -10.82 2.16
CA PRO A 71 -22.83 -12.27 2.36
C PRO A 71 -21.50 -12.81 1.90
N HIS A 72 -20.91 -13.65 2.73
CA HIS A 72 -19.68 -14.33 2.39
C HIS A 72 -19.88 -15.24 1.20
N HIS A 73 -19.17 -14.96 0.13
CA HIS A 73 -18.98 -15.96 -0.89
C HIS A 73 -17.77 -16.80 -0.48
N PRO A 74 -17.90 -18.13 -0.47
CA PRO A 74 -16.74 -18.96 -0.17
C PRO A 74 -15.63 -18.66 -1.16
N PRO A 75 -14.35 -18.72 -0.73
CA PRO A 75 -13.25 -18.54 -1.66
C PRO A 75 -13.36 -19.53 -2.81
N LEU A 76 -13.08 -19.06 -4.02
CA LEU A 76 -13.03 -19.90 -5.19
C LEU A 76 -11.99 -21.00 -4.99
N HIS A 77 -12.39 -22.17 -5.41
CA HIS A 77 -11.62 -23.43 -5.43
C HIS A 77 -10.22 -23.40 -4.80
N GLY A 78 -10.13 -23.91 -3.57
CA GLY A 78 -8.85 -24.25 -2.99
C GLY A 78 -8.00 -23.09 -2.48
N ASP A 79 -8.53 -21.87 -2.49
CA ASP A 79 -7.81 -20.74 -1.89
C ASP A 79 -8.12 -20.70 -0.38
N PRO A 80 -7.17 -21.12 0.47
CA PRO A 80 -7.41 -21.16 1.92
C PRO A 80 -7.30 -19.79 2.58
N ARG A 81 -6.95 -18.75 1.84
CA ARG A 81 -6.70 -17.43 2.42
C ARG A 81 -7.99 -16.73 2.79
N PRO A 82 -8.04 -16.10 3.98
CA PRO A 82 -9.15 -15.21 4.28
C PRO A 82 -9.14 -14.02 3.32
N ARG A 83 -10.33 -13.48 3.06
CA ARG A 83 -10.45 -12.26 2.27
C ARG A 83 -9.70 -11.13 2.96
N GLY A 84 -9.00 -10.33 2.17
CA GLY A 84 -8.24 -9.20 2.68
C GLY A 84 -6.92 -9.58 3.33
N ALA A 85 -6.45 -10.83 3.16
CA ALA A 85 -5.19 -11.27 3.74
C ALA A 85 -4.01 -10.42 3.25
N ILE A 86 -3.97 -10.09 1.97
CA ILE A 86 -2.90 -9.26 1.41
C ILE A 86 -2.98 -7.85 2.00
N ARG A 87 -4.18 -7.25 2.01
CA ARG A 87 -4.37 -5.91 2.59
C ARG A 87 -3.93 -5.88 4.05
N ALA A 88 -4.28 -6.91 4.82
CA ALA A 88 -3.94 -7.00 6.23
C ALA A 88 -2.43 -7.13 6.45
N ALA A 89 -1.72 -7.79 5.55
CA ALA A 89 -0.28 -8.02 5.64
C ALA A 89 0.56 -6.79 5.25
N LEU A 90 0.01 -5.89 4.45
CA LEU A 90 0.76 -4.76 3.90
C LEU A 90 1.51 -3.93 4.95
N PRO A 91 0.88 -3.51 6.07
CA PRO A 91 1.61 -2.70 7.05
C PRO A 91 2.83 -3.41 7.62
N ASP A 92 2.72 -4.71 7.88
CA ASP A 92 3.85 -5.49 8.40
C ASP A 92 4.94 -5.67 7.35
N TRP A 93 4.56 -5.95 6.11
CA TRP A 93 5.52 -6.09 5.01
C TRP A 93 6.31 -4.80 4.79
N LEU A 94 5.64 -3.66 4.79
CA LEU A 94 6.30 -2.37 4.61
C LEU A 94 7.24 -2.06 5.77
N ALA A 95 6.80 -2.32 7.00
CA ALA A 95 7.61 -2.09 8.20
C ALA A 95 8.87 -2.97 8.22
N ALA A 96 8.77 -4.19 7.68
CA ALA A 96 9.88 -5.15 7.67
C ALA A 96 10.76 -5.05 6.42
N SER A 97 10.37 -4.22 5.44
CA SER A 97 11.10 -4.09 4.18
C SER A 97 12.51 -3.53 4.39
N ASP A 98 13.46 -4.01 3.60
CA ASP A 98 14.81 -3.44 3.55
C ASP A 98 14.78 -1.96 3.14
N ARG A 99 13.69 -1.52 2.52
CA ARG A 99 13.51 -0.14 2.06
C ARG A 99 12.58 0.66 2.95
N ALA A 100 12.27 0.16 4.15
CA ALA A 100 11.39 0.85 5.08
C ALA A 100 11.88 2.27 5.39
N HIS A 101 13.19 2.48 5.41
CA HIS A 101 13.78 3.80 5.65
C HIS A 101 13.42 4.84 4.58
N ALA A 102 13.03 4.39 3.38
CA ALA A 102 12.60 5.29 2.31
C ALA A 102 11.13 5.69 2.42
N ILE A 103 10.37 5.03 3.29
CA ILE A 103 8.95 5.31 3.45
C ILE A 103 8.77 6.46 4.44
N LEU A 104 8.11 7.52 3.97
CA LEU A 104 7.78 8.67 4.81
C LEU A 104 6.47 8.45 5.57
N ALA A 105 5.46 7.94 4.87
CA ALA A 105 4.13 7.76 5.45
C ALA A 105 3.32 6.78 4.61
N THR A 106 2.27 6.22 5.21
CA THR A 106 1.22 5.48 4.50
C THR A 106 -0.13 6.13 4.78
N ARG A 107 -1.00 6.12 3.80
CA ARG A 107 -2.37 6.67 3.92
C ARG A 107 -3.35 5.78 3.19
N PRO A 108 -4.59 5.65 3.68
CA PRO A 108 -5.63 4.97 2.92
C PRO A 108 -5.83 5.66 1.58
N ALA A 109 -6.04 4.89 0.52
CA ALA A 109 -6.28 5.45 -0.79
C ALA A 109 -7.63 6.16 -0.85
N ALA A 110 -7.69 7.23 -1.64
CA ALA A 110 -8.96 7.89 -1.94
C ALA A 110 -9.88 6.93 -2.69
N PRO A 111 -11.22 7.13 -2.61
CA PRO A 111 -12.16 6.26 -3.34
C PRO A 111 -11.84 6.11 -4.82
N ALA A 112 -11.37 7.17 -5.47
CA ALA A 112 -11.00 7.14 -6.88
C ALA A 112 -9.82 6.21 -7.16
N HIS A 113 -9.01 5.89 -6.16
CA HIS A 113 -7.82 5.03 -6.30
C HIS A 113 -7.97 3.66 -5.61
N GLY A 114 -9.18 3.28 -5.23
CA GLY A 114 -9.44 1.97 -4.66
C GLY A 114 -9.98 1.96 -3.24
N GLY A 115 -10.02 3.10 -2.57
CA GLY A 115 -10.59 3.22 -1.23
C GLY A 115 -9.94 2.29 -0.23
N SER A 116 -10.76 1.59 0.56
CA SER A 116 -10.27 0.71 1.64
C SER A 116 -9.45 -0.49 1.15
N GLY A 117 -9.53 -0.81 -0.14
CA GLY A 117 -8.75 -1.90 -0.73
C GLY A 117 -7.36 -1.50 -1.19
N ALA A 118 -6.95 -0.27 -0.95
CA ALA A 118 -5.68 0.24 -1.45
C ALA A 118 -5.07 1.25 -0.46
N ILE A 119 -3.75 1.43 -0.58
CA ILE A 119 -3.03 2.44 0.21
C ILE A 119 -2.08 3.21 -0.67
N TYR A 120 -1.80 4.44 -0.26
CA TYR A 120 -0.66 5.20 -0.77
C TYR A 120 0.55 4.93 0.11
N VAL A 121 1.68 4.70 -0.52
CA VAL A 121 2.99 4.69 0.15
C VAL A 121 3.71 5.95 -0.29
N VAL A 122 3.94 6.86 0.64
CA VAL A 122 4.60 8.13 0.36
C VAL A 122 6.08 7.95 0.66
N LEU A 123 6.91 8.23 -0.32
CA LEU A 123 8.35 7.97 -0.26
C LEU A 123 9.13 9.28 -0.09
N ARG A 124 10.28 9.18 0.57
CA ARG A 124 11.21 10.30 0.71
C ARG A 124 11.82 10.62 -0.64
N ARG A 125 12.18 11.89 -0.82
CA ARG A 125 12.97 12.28 -1.98
C ARG A 125 14.36 11.66 -1.90
N SER A 126 14.92 11.34 -3.07
CA SER A 126 16.30 10.93 -3.17
C SER A 126 17.21 12.03 -2.57
N GLY A 127 18.05 11.64 -1.64
CA GLY A 127 18.96 12.57 -0.98
C GLY A 127 18.40 13.23 0.29
N ASP A 128 17.16 12.95 0.66
CA ASP A 128 16.60 13.43 1.94
C ASP A 128 17.10 12.60 3.11
#